data_b504c36a20314aeee1bfa9d0199f7dea
#
_entry.id   b504c36a20314aeee1bfa9d0199f7dea
#
_cell.length_a   1.000
_cell.length_b   1.000
_cell.length_c   1.000
_cell.angle_alpha   90.00
_cell.angle_beta   90.00
_cell.angle_gamma   90.00
#
_symmetry.space_group_name_H-M   'P 1'
#
loop_
_entity.id
_entity.type
_entity.pdbx_description
1 polymer ?
#
loop_
_entity_poly.entity_id
_entity_poly.type
_entity_poly.pdbx_seq_one_letter_code
_entity_poly.pdbx_strand_id
1 'polypeptide(L)'
;MPPQPAASIQLSDLGAYQHAVRVVLTTDVVTATRPRPGVLEAVLRWADQLSKDLRDHLGYTLIATTRQVRLIRRLDGLDPTQTTIFTAKSGRPFDRRRLAYLCLILASFQRSRVEVSLADLVRAFTPSANAIDGLGFNPTVSAHKAAVVDVLDWLADRGALRLSDGSADAWSADTERGDALYDIDHDICAALFRPARPVQHLTSAAGLLDATYVSAKRGAQREAAAQRAARALLEHPVVYYAQVEPEVAEALRQTGVAENLARLTGLAVERRAEGVLLADAGGRFTDRPFPGRGGAVNRAAGLLLAKIADFLENPDEAPLLLPLPADSADQRELLEKIDAALPLAGVVTELAWSAPLEEDPDAERAGGTPPAIDTDPSRADHSRADHSRGDHSRGDHSRADHSRADPSGRTQPLVPFIADSGLRAMINDLYDELGPASFTVTWQHDPRGLLNAAVAFLADLRLLRRVDAGALVLPAAARYRNIKAALPVRHAEGQLALDLFGGDVGGDIDGDSGGDSDDD
;
A
#
# COMPACT_ATOMS: atom_id res chain seq x y z
N MET A 1 -28.56 6.13 -1.05
CA MET A 1 -27.24 6.54 -1.55
C MET A 1 -26.91 7.89 -0.92
N PRO A 2 -25.66 8.12 -0.54
CA PRO A 2 -25.23 9.45 -0.11
C PRO A 2 -25.46 10.48 -1.24
N PRO A 3 -25.59 11.78 -0.92
CA PRO A 3 -25.71 12.82 -1.93
C PRO A 3 -24.48 12.81 -2.85
N GLN A 4 -24.64 13.35 -4.06
CA GLN A 4 -23.53 13.43 -5.02
C GLN A 4 -22.33 14.16 -4.37
N PRO A 5 -21.09 13.66 -4.50
CA PRO A 5 -19.91 14.35 -3.95
C PRO A 5 -19.68 15.69 -4.63
N ALA A 6 -19.06 16.61 -3.94
CA ALA A 6 -18.84 17.98 -4.42
C ALA A 6 -20.14 18.68 -4.89
N ALA A 7 -21.29 18.38 -4.28
CA ALA A 7 -22.57 18.96 -4.68
C ALA A 7 -22.65 20.47 -4.45
N SER A 8 -21.94 20.96 -3.43
CA SER A 8 -21.85 22.40 -3.08
C SER A 8 -20.72 23.13 -3.80
N ILE A 9 -19.87 22.42 -4.57
CA ILE A 9 -18.71 23.00 -5.25
C ILE A 9 -19.12 23.52 -6.62
N GLN A 10 -18.78 24.78 -6.92
CA GLN A 10 -19.00 25.36 -8.24
C GLN A 10 -18.15 24.65 -9.30
N LEU A 11 -18.62 24.60 -10.54
CA LEU A 11 -17.90 23.92 -11.63
C LEU A 11 -16.51 24.53 -11.89
N SER A 12 -16.36 25.84 -11.72
CA SER A 12 -15.08 26.55 -11.80
C SER A 12 -14.05 26.06 -10.78
N ASP A 13 -14.50 25.65 -9.61
CA ASP A 13 -13.65 25.25 -8.49
C ASP A 13 -13.48 23.73 -8.39
N LEU A 14 -14.23 22.97 -9.19
CA LEU A 14 -14.24 21.51 -9.12
C LEU A 14 -12.85 20.90 -9.34
N GLY A 15 -12.07 21.44 -10.29
CA GLY A 15 -10.70 20.98 -10.54
C GLY A 15 -9.76 21.18 -9.35
N ALA A 16 -9.86 22.32 -8.67
CA ALA A 16 -9.08 22.60 -7.45
C ALA A 16 -9.50 21.69 -6.29
N TYR A 17 -10.81 21.45 -6.11
CA TYR A 17 -11.32 20.49 -5.14
C TYR A 17 -10.83 19.07 -5.41
N GLN A 18 -10.94 18.59 -6.65
CA GLN A 18 -10.42 17.27 -7.06
C GLN A 18 -8.92 17.13 -6.84
N HIS A 19 -8.16 18.22 -7.05
CA HIS A 19 -6.74 18.22 -6.72
C HIS A 19 -6.51 18.03 -5.21
N ALA A 20 -7.26 18.73 -4.36
CA ALA A 20 -7.18 18.56 -2.91
C ALA A 20 -7.55 17.14 -2.48
N VAL A 21 -8.59 16.52 -3.07
CA VAL A 21 -8.94 15.11 -2.87
C VAL A 21 -7.77 14.20 -3.18
N ARG A 22 -7.15 14.36 -4.37
CA ARG A 22 -6.00 13.54 -4.77
C ARG A 22 -4.81 13.68 -3.83
N VAL A 23 -4.49 14.90 -3.40
CA VAL A 23 -3.43 15.15 -2.42
C VAL A 23 -3.68 14.38 -1.13
N VAL A 24 -4.88 14.48 -0.57
CA VAL A 24 -5.24 13.79 0.69
C VAL A 24 -5.24 12.28 0.53
N LEU A 25 -5.59 11.76 -0.65
CA LEU A 25 -5.57 10.33 -0.95
C LEU A 25 -4.16 9.77 -1.20
N THR A 26 -3.21 10.58 -1.64
CA THR A 26 -1.85 10.12 -1.98
C THR A 26 -0.79 10.49 -0.95
N THR A 27 -1.10 11.39 -0.02
CA THR A 27 -0.16 11.87 0.99
C THR A 27 -0.57 11.35 2.37
N ASP A 28 0.34 10.74 3.10
CA ASP A 28 0.10 10.19 4.43
C ASP A 28 -0.26 11.27 5.47
N VAL A 29 0.45 12.40 5.43
CA VAL A 29 0.13 13.61 6.20
C VAL A 29 0.50 14.84 5.37
N VAL A 30 -0.42 15.79 5.26
CA VAL A 30 -0.19 17.09 4.61
C VAL A 30 0.17 18.10 5.68
N THR A 31 1.33 18.73 5.56
CA THR A 31 1.83 19.75 6.50
C THR A 31 2.25 21.01 5.73
N ALA A 32 2.74 22.02 6.42
CA ALA A 32 3.20 23.25 5.78
C ALA A 32 4.30 23.04 4.73
N THR A 33 5.11 21.99 4.90
CA THR A 33 6.25 21.66 4.01
C THR A 33 5.98 20.46 3.11
N ARG A 34 5.01 19.60 3.46
CA ARG A 34 4.73 18.35 2.76
C ARG A 34 3.32 18.33 2.15
N PRO A 35 3.15 17.87 0.90
CA PRO A 35 4.16 17.45 -0.07
C PRO A 35 5.02 18.59 -0.61
N ARG A 36 4.55 19.83 -0.49
CA ARG A 36 5.26 21.07 -0.82
C ARG A 36 4.57 22.28 -0.15
N PRO A 37 5.26 23.40 0.03
CA PRO A 37 4.66 24.61 0.59
C PRO A 37 3.40 25.07 -0.17
N GLY A 38 2.42 25.62 0.55
CA GLY A 38 1.16 26.13 0.01
C GLY A 38 0.06 25.07 -0.23
N VAL A 39 0.40 23.79 -0.17
CA VAL A 39 -0.59 22.70 -0.39
C VAL A 39 -1.50 22.54 0.81
N LEU A 40 -1.00 22.73 2.03
CA LEU A 40 -1.82 22.64 3.25
C LEU A 40 -2.99 23.62 3.20
N GLU A 41 -2.73 24.87 2.89
CA GLU A 41 -3.75 25.93 2.81
C GLU A 41 -4.76 25.64 1.69
N ALA A 42 -4.27 25.14 0.55
CA ALA A 42 -5.13 24.75 -0.57
C ALA A 42 -6.08 23.61 -0.19
N VAL A 43 -5.63 22.63 0.61
CA VAL A 43 -6.46 21.52 1.11
C VAL A 43 -7.42 22.00 2.21
N LEU A 44 -6.93 22.83 3.16
CA LEU A 44 -7.74 23.33 4.27
C LEU A 44 -8.93 24.15 3.80
N ARG A 45 -8.83 24.84 2.66
CA ARG A 45 -9.98 25.55 2.04
C ARG A 45 -11.20 24.64 1.87
N TRP A 46 -10.99 23.35 1.64
CA TRP A 46 -12.01 22.35 1.33
C TRP A 46 -12.25 21.37 2.48
N ALA A 47 -11.66 21.57 3.66
CA ALA A 47 -11.60 20.57 4.72
C ALA A 47 -12.99 20.01 5.13
N ASP A 48 -13.99 20.86 5.26
CA ASP A 48 -15.35 20.45 5.65
C ASP A 48 -16.00 19.58 4.58
N GLN A 49 -15.92 19.99 3.31
CA GLN A 49 -16.48 19.22 2.19
C GLN A 49 -15.71 17.91 1.98
N LEU A 50 -14.37 17.94 2.07
CA LEU A 50 -13.53 16.75 2.02
C LEU A 50 -13.89 15.75 3.12
N SER A 51 -14.03 16.24 4.37
CA SER A 51 -14.39 15.40 5.51
C SER A 51 -15.74 14.71 5.31
N LYS A 52 -16.71 15.44 4.77
CA LYS A 52 -18.03 14.91 4.47
C LYS A 52 -17.97 13.87 3.33
N ASP A 53 -17.41 14.24 2.19
CA ASP A 53 -17.43 13.40 0.99
C ASP A 53 -16.60 12.12 1.18
N LEU A 54 -15.41 12.20 1.82
CA LEU A 54 -14.58 11.05 2.10
C LEU A 54 -15.23 10.08 3.10
N ARG A 55 -15.98 10.61 4.07
CA ARG A 55 -16.75 9.79 5.02
C ARG A 55 -17.94 9.13 4.33
N ASP A 56 -18.73 9.90 3.61
CA ASP A 56 -19.99 9.42 3.02
C ASP A 56 -19.73 8.38 1.92
N HIS A 57 -18.70 8.59 1.09
CA HIS A 57 -18.43 7.73 -0.07
C HIS A 57 -17.40 6.62 0.20
N LEU A 58 -16.42 6.84 1.08
CA LEU A 58 -15.33 5.91 1.34
C LEU A 58 -15.32 5.37 2.78
N GLY A 59 -16.09 5.98 3.69
CA GLY A 59 -16.04 5.66 5.11
C GLY A 59 -14.73 6.09 5.79
N TYR A 60 -13.95 6.95 5.16
CA TYR A 60 -12.68 7.46 5.69
C TYR A 60 -12.90 8.62 6.66
N THR A 61 -11.99 8.81 7.59
CA THR A 61 -12.03 9.92 8.53
C THR A 61 -10.91 10.92 8.22
N LEU A 62 -11.28 12.15 7.88
CA LEU A 62 -10.31 13.24 7.71
C LEU A 62 -10.12 13.97 9.03
N ILE A 63 -8.88 14.12 9.45
CA ILE A 63 -8.47 14.98 10.57
C ILE A 63 -7.77 16.18 9.96
N ALA A 64 -8.35 17.35 10.15
CA ALA A 64 -7.81 18.62 9.69
C ALA A 64 -7.62 19.58 10.87
N THR A 65 -6.42 20.13 10.98
CA THR A 65 -6.08 21.22 11.91
C THR A 65 -5.39 22.32 11.10
N THR A 66 -5.14 23.46 11.72
CA THR A 66 -4.41 24.56 11.06
C THR A 66 -2.98 24.19 10.66
N ARG A 67 -2.41 23.10 11.20
CA ARG A 67 -1.02 22.69 11.02
C ARG A 67 -0.86 21.45 10.13
N GLN A 68 -1.91 20.63 10.00
CA GLN A 68 -1.86 19.39 9.26
C GLN A 68 -3.23 18.90 8.81
N VAL A 69 -3.22 18.10 7.74
CA VAL A 69 -4.36 17.28 7.31
C VAL A 69 -3.92 15.84 7.17
N ARG A 70 -4.68 14.91 7.78
CA ARG A 70 -4.44 13.48 7.70
C ARG A 70 -5.71 12.71 7.40
N LEU A 71 -5.62 11.75 6.48
CA LEU A 71 -6.68 10.80 6.19
C LEU A 71 -6.45 9.49 6.95
N ILE A 72 -7.42 9.10 7.77
CA ILE A 72 -7.47 7.77 8.38
C ILE A 72 -8.30 6.89 7.46
N ARG A 73 -7.63 5.94 6.80
CA ARG A 73 -8.26 5.00 5.89
C ARG A 73 -8.84 3.82 6.65
N ARG A 74 -9.84 3.19 6.05
CA ARG A 74 -10.35 1.88 6.42
C ARG A 74 -9.72 0.85 5.49
N LEU A 75 -9.24 -0.24 6.06
CA LEU A 75 -8.67 -1.36 5.31
C LEU A 75 -9.69 -2.50 5.30
N ASP A 76 -10.14 -2.89 4.11
CA ASP A 76 -11.02 -4.05 3.92
C ASP A 76 -10.22 -5.35 3.77
N GLY A 77 -8.95 -5.26 3.41
CA GLY A 77 -8.03 -6.37 3.25
C GLY A 77 -6.58 -5.90 3.20
N LEU A 78 -5.65 -6.84 3.17
CA LEU A 78 -4.24 -6.58 2.92
C LEU A 78 -3.95 -6.80 1.44
N ASP A 79 -3.19 -5.88 0.84
CA ASP A 79 -2.75 -5.97 -0.55
C ASP A 79 -1.22 -5.82 -0.59
N PRO A 80 -0.47 -6.90 -0.92
CA PRO A 80 0.99 -6.87 -0.98
C PRO A 80 1.50 -5.98 -2.12
N THR A 81 0.64 -5.59 -3.07
CA THR A 81 1.03 -4.71 -4.19
C THR A 81 0.99 -3.23 -3.82
N GLN A 82 0.43 -2.87 -2.66
CA GLN A 82 0.40 -1.47 -2.21
C GLN A 82 1.80 -0.96 -1.91
N THR A 83 2.09 0.24 -2.41
CA THR A 83 3.38 0.90 -2.19
C THR A 83 3.52 1.32 -0.73
N THR A 84 4.64 0.95 -0.09
CA THR A 84 4.91 1.39 1.27
C THR A 84 5.30 2.87 1.31
N ILE A 85 4.77 3.58 2.32
CA ILE A 85 5.17 4.96 2.64
C ILE A 85 6.43 5.00 3.52
N PHE A 86 6.83 3.85 4.09
CA PHE A 86 7.98 3.74 4.99
C PHE A 86 9.23 3.44 4.16
N THR A 87 9.87 4.50 3.68
CA THR A 87 11.08 4.43 2.86
C THR A 87 12.15 5.38 3.37
N ALA A 88 13.40 4.97 3.30
CA ALA A 88 14.55 5.85 3.50
C ALA A 88 14.67 6.85 2.32
N LYS A 89 15.47 7.91 2.48
CA LYS A 89 15.76 8.88 1.40
C LYS A 89 16.31 8.20 0.12
N SER A 90 16.98 7.05 0.28
CA SER A 90 17.47 6.23 -0.85
C SER A 90 16.38 5.49 -1.62
N GLY A 91 15.11 5.60 -1.20
CA GLY A 91 13.99 4.83 -1.75
C GLY A 91 13.90 3.39 -1.22
N ARG A 92 14.84 2.94 -0.38
CA ARG A 92 14.80 1.59 0.20
C ARG A 92 13.66 1.48 1.23
N PRO A 93 12.80 0.45 1.14
CA PRO A 93 11.76 0.21 2.15
C PRO A 93 12.37 -0.01 3.54
N PHE A 94 11.67 0.44 4.58
CA PHE A 94 12.06 0.17 5.96
C PHE A 94 11.95 -1.34 6.25
N ASP A 95 13.00 -1.85 6.87
CA ASP A 95 13.02 -3.18 7.47
C ASP A 95 12.35 -3.17 8.86
N ARG A 96 12.22 -4.36 9.47
CA ARG A 96 11.62 -4.52 10.81
C ARG A 96 12.32 -3.66 11.87
N ARG A 97 13.64 -3.49 11.77
CA ARG A 97 14.43 -2.68 12.70
C ARG A 97 14.06 -1.20 12.63
N ARG A 98 13.97 -0.63 11.40
CA ARG A 98 13.59 0.76 11.18
C ARG A 98 12.18 1.04 11.65
N LEU A 99 11.24 0.12 11.36
CA LEU A 99 9.85 0.25 11.83
C LEU A 99 9.76 0.19 13.38
N ALA A 100 10.50 -0.71 14.01
CA ALA A 100 10.54 -0.80 15.48
C ALA A 100 11.17 0.45 16.09
N TYR A 101 12.29 0.95 15.55
CA TYR A 101 12.90 2.19 16.02
C TYR A 101 11.96 3.38 15.84
N LEU A 102 11.23 3.47 14.74
CA LEU A 102 10.21 4.51 14.52
C LEU A 102 9.16 4.50 15.64
N CYS A 103 8.63 3.32 16.00
CA CYS A 103 7.66 3.20 17.09
C CYS A 103 8.25 3.60 18.44
N LEU A 104 9.48 3.15 18.76
CA LEU A 104 10.15 3.47 20.02
C LEU A 104 10.51 4.96 20.13
N ILE A 105 10.97 5.56 19.04
CA ILE A 105 11.29 7.00 18.98
C ILE A 105 10.02 7.82 19.16
N LEU A 106 8.93 7.51 18.44
CA LEU A 106 7.64 8.19 18.65
C LEU A 106 7.11 8.03 20.07
N ALA A 107 7.28 6.85 20.67
CA ALA A 107 6.90 6.63 22.08
C ALA A 107 7.74 7.49 23.06
N SER A 108 9.01 7.71 22.76
CA SER A 108 9.88 8.54 23.59
C SER A 108 9.49 10.02 23.57
N PHE A 109 8.89 10.51 22.48
CA PHE A 109 8.42 11.89 22.34
C PHE A 109 7.18 12.21 23.19
N GLN A 110 6.46 11.20 23.68
CA GLN A 110 5.29 11.40 24.55
C GLN A 110 5.63 12.03 25.91
N ARG A 111 6.91 12.11 26.29
CA ARG A 111 7.37 12.61 27.57
C ARG A 111 7.80 14.08 27.54
N SER A 112 6.97 14.95 26.95
CA SER A 112 6.91 16.41 27.13
C SER A 112 8.19 17.24 26.96
N ARG A 113 9.07 16.94 26.03
CA ARG A 113 10.15 17.84 25.62
C ARG A 113 9.79 18.50 24.28
N VAL A 114 9.97 19.81 24.17
CA VAL A 114 9.81 20.53 22.89
C VAL A 114 11.01 20.30 21.99
N GLU A 115 12.19 20.10 22.61
CA GLU A 115 13.46 19.87 21.93
C GLU A 115 14.12 18.59 22.46
N VAL A 116 14.84 17.91 21.59
CA VAL A 116 15.62 16.72 21.95
C VAL A 116 16.93 16.67 21.17
N SER A 117 18.06 16.41 21.89
CA SER A 117 19.28 16.05 21.20
C SER A 117 19.24 14.59 20.75
N LEU A 118 19.95 14.28 19.67
CA LEU A 118 20.04 12.91 19.16
C LEU A 118 20.67 11.97 20.20
N ALA A 119 21.67 12.44 20.95
CA ALA A 119 22.26 11.68 22.02
C ALA A 119 21.25 11.34 23.13
N ASP A 120 20.41 12.32 23.56
CA ASP A 120 19.36 12.09 24.56
C ASP A 120 18.26 11.15 24.03
N LEU A 121 17.88 11.31 22.78
CA LEU A 121 16.90 10.43 22.12
C LEU A 121 17.39 8.98 22.11
N VAL A 122 18.62 8.76 21.68
CA VAL A 122 19.24 7.42 21.66
C VAL A 122 19.30 6.83 23.06
N ARG A 123 19.67 7.64 24.07
CA ARG A 123 19.69 7.21 25.47
C ARG A 123 18.29 6.82 25.97
N ALA A 124 17.25 7.53 25.52
CA ALA A 124 15.88 7.29 25.96
C ALA A 124 15.27 6.00 25.36
N PHE A 125 15.54 5.69 24.09
CA PHE A 125 14.93 4.51 23.47
C PHE A 125 15.77 3.24 23.57
N THR A 126 17.09 3.33 23.79
CA THR A 126 18.00 2.18 23.84
C THR A 126 17.57 1.09 24.84
N PRO A 127 17.17 1.40 26.09
CA PRO A 127 16.70 0.37 27.01
C PRO A 127 15.52 -0.44 26.47
N SER A 128 14.54 0.24 25.87
CA SER A 128 13.38 -0.42 25.27
C SER A 128 13.75 -1.25 24.04
N ALA A 129 14.68 -0.77 23.22
CA ALA A 129 15.17 -1.53 22.06
C ALA A 129 15.92 -2.79 22.50
N ASN A 130 16.72 -2.70 23.58
CA ASN A 130 17.51 -3.82 24.09
C ASN A 130 16.67 -4.84 24.89
N ALA A 131 15.48 -4.46 25.34
CA ALA A 131 14.53 -5.37 25.96
C ALA A 131 13.78 -6.27 24.94
N ILE A 132 13.85 -5.96 23.65
CA ILE A 132 13.19 -6.72 22.59
C ILE A 132 14.22 -7.67 21.96
N ASP A 133 13.95 -8.98 22.05
CA ASP A 133 14.81 -10.00 21.48
C ASP A 133 15.03 -9.81 19.96
N GLY A 134 16.31 -9.87 19.56
CA GLY A 134 16.71 -9.73 18.16
C GLY A 134 16.63 -8.30 17.58
N LEU A 135 16.13 -7.31 18.33
CA LEU A 135 16.14 -5.91 17.93
C LEU A 135 17.45 -5.23 18.34
N GLY A 136 17.62 -4.91 19.60
CA GLY A 136 18.78 -4.26 20.19
C GLY A 136 19.20 -2.95 19.52
N PHE A 137 19.87 -2.08 20.27
CA PHE A 137 20.59 -0.93 19.71
C PHE A 137 22.02 -0.90 20.24
N ASN A 138 22.98 -0.80 19.32
CA ASN A 138 24.40 -0.64 19.66
C ASN A 138 24.99 0.50 18.81
N PRO A 139 25.46 1.60 19.43
CA PRO A 139 25.99 2.76 18.72
C PRO A 139 27.31 2.48 17.97
N THR A 140 27.99 1.36 18.24
CA THR A 140 29.19 0.96 17.50
C THR A 140 28.87 0.30 16.16
N VAL A 141 27.62 -0.17 15.96
CA VAL A 141 27.17 -0.83 14.74
C VAL A 141 26.63 0.20 13.76
N SER A 142 27.31 0.40 12.63
CA SER A 142 26.93 1.38 11.61
C SER A 142 25.52 1.19 11.07
N ALA A 143 25.08 -0.06 10.89
CA ALA A 143 23.73 -0.37 10.43
C ALA A 143 22.62 0.07 11.41
N HIS A 144 22.90 0.06 12.73
CA HIS A 144 21.97 0.54 13.75
C HIS A 144 21.88 2.07 13.72
N LYS A 145 23.02 2.75 13.57
CA LYS A 145 23.07 4.21 13.43
C LYS A 145 22.35 4.68 12.17
N ALA A 146 22.63 4.04 11.03
CA ALA A 146 21.93 4.33 9.78
C ALA A 146 20.42 4.14 9.88
N ALA A 147 19.97 3.11 10.62
CA ALA A 147 18.53 2.90 10.82
C ALA A 147 17.89 4.03 11.66
N VAL A 148 18.58 4.59 12.64
CA VAL A 148 18.11 5.76 13.41
C VAL A 148 18.05 7.00 12.51
N VAL A 149 19.11 7.27 11.72
CA VAL A 149 19.15 8.40 10.80
C VAL A 149 18.01 8.32 9.77
N ASP A 150 17.79 7.14 9.15
CA ASP A 150 16.70 6.93 8.20
C ASP A 150 15.32 7.25 8.83
N VAL A 151 15.11 6.88 10.10
CA VAL A 151 13.87 7.17 10.84
C VAL A 151 13.72 8.66 11.14
N LEU A 152 14.79 9.33 11.58
CA LEU A 152 14.76 10.77 11.86
C LEU A 152 14.50 11.57 10.58
N ASP A 153 15.14 11.20 9.50
CA ASP A 153 14.90 11.79 8.17
C ASP A 153 13.45 11.62 7.71
N TRP A 154 12.88 10.42 7.93
CA TRP A 154 11.48 10.14 7.62
C TRP A 154 10.52 11.00 8.45
N LEU A 155 10.81 11.22 9.73
CA LEU A 155 10.03 12.08 10.62
C LEU A 155 10.17 13.56 10.24
N ALA A 156 11.40 13.99 9.89
CA ALA A 156 11.69 15.36 9.48
C ALA A 156 10.99 15.72 8.14
N ASP A 157 10.99 14.80 7.17
CA ASP A 157 10.27 14.98 5.91
C ASP A 157 8.76 15.21 6.11
N ARG A 158 8.19 14.67 7.18
CA ARG A 158 6.78 14.85 7.55
C ARG A 158 6.51 16.06 8.45
N GLY A 159 7.57 16.76 8.83
CA GLY A 159 7.47 17.91 9.73
C GLY A 159 7.25 17.55 11.21
N ALA A 160 7.37 16.26 11.55
CA ALA A 160 7.32 15.81 12.96
C ALA A 160 8.55 16.24 13.75
N LEU A 161 9.68 16.37 13.06
CA LEU A 161 10.94 16.90 13.58
C LEU A 161 11.42 18.03 12.69
N ARG A 162 12.07 19.02 13.31
CA ARG A 162 12.78 20.09 12.62
C ARG A 162 14.19 20.17 13.19
N LEU A 163 15.19 19.98 12.34
CA LEU A 163 16.58 20.15 12.73
C LEU A 163 16.82 21.62 13.12
N SER A 164 17.23 21.87 14.35
CA SER A 164 17.55 23.19 14.88
C SER A 164 19.05 23.47 14.84
N ASP A 165 19.88 22.46 15.12
CA ASP A 165 21.33 22.57 15.11
C ASP A 165 21.98 21.20 14.86
N GLY A 166 23.22 21.19 14.38
CA GLY A 166 24.01 19.99 14.19
C GLY A 166 23.64 19.18 12.94
N SER A 167 23.98 17.87 12.95
CA SER A 167 23.74 16.96 11.83
C SER A 167 23.66 15.51 12.30
N ALA A 168 22.62 14.79 11.87
CA ALA A 168 22.48 13.36 12.11
C ALA A 168 23.59 12.54 11.41
N ASP A 169 24.07 13.00 10.27
CA ASP A 169 25.16 12.34 9.55
C ASP A 169 26.49 12.50 10.32
N ALA A 170 26.75 13.68 10.88
CA ALA A 170 27.92 13.91 11.74
C ALA A 170 27.90 13.02 12.98
N TRP A 171 26.73 12.87 13.63
CA TRP A 171 26.55 11.92 14.73
C TRP A 171 26.75 10.46 14.27
N SER A 172 26.25 10.10 13.12
CA SER A 172 26.41 8.73 12.58
C SER A 172 27.89 8.40 12.30
N ALA A 173 28.68 9.39 11.89
CA ALA A 173 30.12 9.24 11.68
C ALA A 173 30.88 9.11 12.99
N ASP A 174 30.61 9.99 13.97
CA ASP A 174 31.26 10.03 15.28
C ASP A 174 30.23 10.41 16.37
N THR A 175 29.78 9.40 17.13
CA THR A 175 28.75 9.56 18.15
C THR A 175 29.23 10.31 19.41
N GLU A 176 30.53 10.52 19.55
CA GLU A 176 31.12 11.26 20.71
C GLU A 176 31.24 12.76 20.42
N ARG A 177 31.46 13.12 19.15
CA ARG A 177 31.71 14.51 18.74
C ARG A 177 30.57 15.11 17.93
N GLY A 178 29.82 14.28 17.22
CA GLY A 178 28.65 14.71 16.47
C GLY A 178 27.38 14.64 17.30
N ASP A 179 26.52 15.63 17.16
CA ASP A 179 25.15 15.60 17.70
C ASP A 179 24.22 16.38 16.77
N ALA A 180 22.92 16.24 16.98
CA ALA A 180 21.89 16.98 16.28
C ALA A 180 20.77 17.34 17.25
N LEU A 181 20.30 18.57 17.20
CA LEU A 181 19.20 19.06 18.02
C LEU A 181 17.95 19.18 17.15
N TYR A 182 16.85 18.62 17.62
CA TYR A 182 15.57 18.62 16.92
C TYR A 182 14.48 19.26 17.75
N ASP A 183 13.70 20.17 17.14
CA ASP A 183 12.40 20.58 17.64
C ASP A 183 11.36 19.51 17.30
N ILE A 184 10.49 19.18 18.25
CA ILE A 184 9.45 18.16 18.10
C ILE A 184 8.09 18.82 17.89
N ASP A 185 7.39 18.46 16.82
CA ASP A 185 5.98 18.77 16.65
C ASP A 185 5.13 17.61 17.17
N HIS A 186 4.65 17.73 18.40
CA HIS A 186 3.85 16.70 19.06
C HIS A 186 2.53 16.41 18.37
N ASP A 187 1.91 17.41 17.74
CA ASP A 187 0.63 17.24 17.04
C ASP A 187 0.83 16.35 15.80
N ILE A 188 1.92 16.59 15.05
CA ILE A 188 2.26 15.78 13.89
C ILE A 188 2.70 14.37 14.34
N CYS A 189 3.53 14.25 15.38
CA CYS A 189 3.92 12.94 15.93
C CYS A 189 2.71 12.11 16.34
N ALA A 190 1.76 12.70 17.07
CA ALA A 190 0.51 12.04 17.47
C ALA A 190 -0.37 11.67 16.27
N ALA A 191 -0.32 12.47 15.20
CA ALA A 191 -1.05 12.18 13.97
C ALA A 191 -0.43 11.03 13.19
N LEU A 192 0.90 10.87 13.17
CA LEU A 192 1.59 9.83 12.39
C LEU A 192 1.24 8.41 12.87
N PHE A 193 1.02 8.23 14.17
CA PHE A 193 0.64 6.94 14.73
C PHE A 193 -0.69 7.05 15.48
N ARG A 194 -1.78 6.87 14.73
CA ARG A 194 -3.13 6.85 15.32
C ARG A 194 -3.89 5.64 14.79
N PRO A 195 -3.73 4.47 15.42
CA PRO A 195 -4.45 3.27 15.03
C PRO A 195 -5.96 3.48 15.24
N ALA A 196 -6.77 2.89 14.37
CA ALA A 196 -8.23 2.94 14.47
C ALA A 196 -8.74 2.22 15.73
N ARG A 197 -7.93 1.33 16.29
CA ARG A 197 -8.21 0.53 17.50
C ARG A 197 -7.00 0.47 18.41
N PRO A 198 -7.19 0.26 19.72
CA PRO A 198 -6.09 -0.05 20.63
C PRO A 198 -5.39 -1.34 20.19
N VAL A 199 -4.13 -1.25 19.80
CA VAL A 199 -3.37 -2.38 19.24
C VAL A 199 -2.96 -3.40 20.31
N GLN A 200 -2.89 -3.01 21.58
CA GLN A 200 -2.51 -3.87 22.71
C GLN A 200 -3.48 -5.05 22.95
N HIS A 201 -4.69 -4.98 22.41
CA HIS A 201 -5.70 -6.03 22.56
C HIS A 201 -5.82 -6.94 21.32
N LEU A 202 -4.99 -6.71 20.30
CA LEU A 202 -5.02 -7.47 19.07
C LEU A 202 -4.16 -8.73 19.22
N THR A 203 -4.77 -9.87 18.92
CA THR A 203 -4.11 -11.19 18.93
C THR A 203 -3.73 -11.69 17.55
N SER A 204 -4.19 -10.98 16.51
CA SER A 204 -3.89 -11.32 15.12
C SER A 204 -3.89 -10.08 14.23
N ALA A 205 -3.21 -10.15 13.09
CA ALA A 205 -3.21 -9.11 12.07
C ALA A 205 -4.61 -8.87 11.49
N ALA A 206 -5.46 -9.89 11.44
CA ALA A 206 -6.86 -9.77 11.04
C ALA A 206 -7.64 -8.77 11.91
N GLY A 207 -7.25 -8.61 13.18
CA GLY A 207 -7.85 -7.62 14.08
C GLY A 207 -7.56 -6.17 13.70
N LEU A 208 -6.54 -5.91 12.86
CA LEU A 208 -6.26 -4.58 12.30
C LEU A 208 -7.18 -4.23 11.15
N LEU A 209 -7.71 -5.23 10.45
CA LEU A 209 -8.70 -5.01 9.41
C LEU A 209 -10.01 -4.55 10.04
N ASP A 210 -10.61 -3.52 9.45
CA ASP A 210 -11.78 -2.88 10.05
C ASP A 210 -13.04 -3.75 9.89
N ALA A 211 -13.25 -4.65 10.82
CA ALA A 211 -14.53 -5.34 11.01
C ALA A 211 -15.52 -4.43 11.76
N THR A 212 -15.80 -3.24 11.22
CA THR A 212 -16.80 -2.36 11.83
C THR A 212 -18.15 -3.06 11.85
N TYR A 213 -18.79 -3.04 13.04
CA TYR A 213 -20.16 -3.54 13.17
C TYR A 213 -21.07 -2.77 12.21
N VAL A 214 -21.54 -3.46 11.19
CA VAL A 214 -22.55 -2.92 10.27
C VAL A 214 -23.92 -3.34 10.81
N SER A 215 -24.77 -2.34 11.06
CA SER A 215 -26.15 -2.60 11.47
C SER A 215 -26.83 -3.57 10.49
N ALA A 216 -27.62 -4.52 11.01
CA ALA A 216 -28.39 -5.47 10.21
C ALA A 216 -29.47 -4.80 9.32
N LYS A 217 -29.70 -3.50 9.46
CA LYS A 217 -30.62 -2.74 8.60
C LYS A 217 -30.14 -2.77 7.15
N ARG A 218 -31.01 -3.13 6.21
CA ARG A 218 -30.69 -3.21 4.77
C ARG A 218 -30.05 -1.93 4.21
N GLY A 219 -30.47 -0.76 4.69
CA GLY A 219 -29.90 0.53 4.29
C GLY A 219 -28.42 0.66 4.66
N ALA A 220 -28.06 0.32 5.91
CA ALA A 220 -26.67 0.35 6.39
C ALA A 220 -25.79 -0.68 5.68
N GLN A 221 -26.34 -1.87 5.39
CA GLN A 221 -25.62 -2.90 4.63
C GLN A 221 -25.32 -2.46 3.20
N ARG A 222 -26.29 -1.86 2.51
CA ARG A 222 -26.09 -1.29 1.16
C ARG A 222 -25.07 -0.15 1.14
N GLU A 223 -25.12 0.72 2.13
CA GLU A 223 -24.15 1.80 2.26
C GLU A 223 -22.74 1.27 2.51
N ALA A 224 -22.58 0.30 3.42
CA ALA A 224 -21.31 -0.36 3.67
C ALA A 224 -20.77 -1.09 2.43
N ALA A 225 -21.63 -1.76 1.65
CA ALA A 225 -21.24 -2.39 0.40
C ALA A 225 -20.81 -1.36 -0.66
N ALA A 226 -21.53 -0.23 -0.76
CA ALA A 226 -21.16 0.86 -1.67
C ALA A 226 -19.82 1.50 -1.28
N GLN A 227 -19.56 1.70 0.00
CA GLN A 227 -18.27 2.22 0.49
C GLN A 227 -17.12 1.23 0.24
N ARG A 228 -17.35 -0.09 0.46
CA ARG A 228 -16.35 -1.13 0.11
C ARG A 228 -16.09 -1.15 -1.40
N ALA A 229 -17.12 -1.07 -2.22
CA ALA A 229 -17.01 -0.98 -3.67
C ALA A 229 -16.20 0.24 -4.11
N ALA A 230 -16.45 1.39 -3.49
CA ALA A 230 -15.71 2.62 -3.75
C ALA A 230 -14.23 2.51 -3.37
N ARG A 231 -13.92 1.93 -2.19
CA ARG A 231 -12.53 1.70 -1.77
C ARG A 231 -11.82 0.72 -2.71
N ALA A 232 -12.45 -0.42 -3.03
CA ALA A 232 -11.88 -1.38 -3.96
C ALA A 232 -11.54 -0.73 -5.31
N LEU A 233 -12.46 0.09 -5.84
CA LEU A 233 -12.26 0.76 -7.13
C LEU A 233 -11.19 1.86 -7.09
N LEU A 234 -10.98 2.49 -5.94
CA LEU A 234 -9.95 3.50 -5.73
C LEU A 234 -8.55 2.88 -5.55
N GLU A 235 -8.48 1.75 -4.86
CA GLU A 235 -7.23 1.14 -4.40
C GLU A 235 -6.68 0.09 -5.37
N HIS A 236 -7.51 -0.43 -6.29
CA HIS A 236 -7.08 -1.43 -7.28
C HIS A 236 -7.16 -0.91 -8.71
N PRO A 237 -6.21 -1.28 -9.56
CA PRO A 237 -6.22 -0.89 -10.97
C PRO A 237 -7.48 -1.34 -11.72
N VAL A 238 -8.01 -2.53 -11.38
CA VAL A 238 -9.22 -3.12 -11.94
C VAL A 238 -9.96 -3.88 -10.83
N VAL A 239 -11.28 -3.78 -10.80
CA VAL A 239 -12.13 -4.58 -9.92
C VAL A 239 -13.00 -5.50 -10.77
N TYR A 240 -12.75 -6.81 -10.70
CA TYR A 240 -13.54 -7.82 -11.37
C TYR A 240 -14.73 -8.23 -10.52
N TYR A 241 -15.93 -8.26 -11.11
CA TYR A 241 -17.17 -8.62 -10.40
C TYR A 241 -17.14 -10.02 -9.79
N ALA A 242 -16.41 -10.95 -10.43
CA ALA A 242 -16.29 -12.33 -9.96
C ALA A 242 -15.36 -12.49 -8.73
N GLN A 243 -14.47 -11.52 -8.49
CA GLN A 243 -13.47 -11.58 -7.42
C GLN A 243 -13.90 -10.89 -6.12
N VAL A 244 -14.95 -10.10 -6.17
CA VAL A 244 -15.49 -9.38 -5.00
C VAL A 244 -16.76 -10.03 -4.46
N GLU A 245 -17.15 -9.65 -3.25
CA GLU A 245 -18.42 -10.10 -2.65
C GLU A 245 -19.64 -9.70 -3.51
N PRO A 246 -20.75 -10.47 -3.49
CA PRO A 246 -21.92 -10.19 -4.33
C PRO A 246 -22.49 -8.81 -4.14
N GLU A 247 -22.56 -8.33 -2.89
CA GLU A 247 -23.10 -7.02 -2.55
C GLU A 247 -22.21 -5.89 -3.08
N VAL A 248 -20.89 -6.10 -3.09
CA VAL A 248 -19.90 -5.18 -3.66
C VAL A 248 -20.00 -5.19 -5.18
N ALA A 249 -20.08 -6.38 -5.80
CA ALA A 249 -20.28 -6.52 -7.25
C ALA A 249 -21.58 -5.84 -7.71
N GLU A 250 -22.67 -6.01 -6.97
CA GLU A 250 -23.95 -5.37 -7.28
C GLU A 250 -23.85 -3.85 -7.16
N ALA A 251 -23.20 -3.33 -6.11
CA ALA A 251 -22.97 -1.90 -5.93
C ALA A 251 -22.13 -1.31 -7.07
N LEU A 252 -21.14 -2.05 -7.59
CA LEU A 252 -20.32 -1.64 -8.73
C LEU A 252 -21.07 -1.68 -10.06
N ARG A 253 -22.01 -2.62 -10.25
CA ARG A 253 -22.85 -2.70 -11.48
C ARG A 253 -23.87 -1.57 -11.56
N GLN A 254 -24.36 -1.10 -10.40
CA GLN A 254 -25.28 0.04 -10.35
C GLN A 254 -24.55 1.33 -10.71
N THR A 255 -25.27 2.23 -11.39
CA THR A 255 -24.78 3.59 -11.59
C THR A 255 -24.71 4.32 -10.26
N GLY A 256 -23.65 5.06 -10.00
CA GLY A 256 -23.50 5.95 -8.86
C GLY A 256 -22.18 5.79 -8.11
N VAL A 257 -21.72 4.58 -7.75
CA VAL A 257 -20.48 4.42 -6.99
C VAL A 257 -19.27 4.88 -7.80
N ALA A 258 -19.10 4.36 -9.00
CA ALA A 258 -17.96 4.70 -9.86
C ALA A 258 -18.04 6.15 -10.36
N GLU A 259 -19.23 6.62 -10.72
CA GLU A 259 -19.48 8.00 -11.17
C GLU A 259 -19.24 9.02 -10.05
N ASN A 260 -19.61 8.69 -8.82
CA ASN A 260 -19.30 9.53 -7.66
C ASN A 260 -17.78 9.60 -7.41
N LEU A 261 -17.06 8.47 -7.54
CA LEU A 261 -15.61 8.48 -7.44
C LEU A 261 -14.97 9.28 -8.58
N ALA A 262 -15.45 9.14 -9.81
CA ALA A 262 -14.97 9.93 -10.93
C ALA A 262 -15.15 11.44 -10.69
N ARG A 263 -16.32 11.84 -10.18
CA ARG A 263 -16.56 13.23 -9.81
C ARG A 263 -15.69 13.71 -8.64
N LEU A 264 -15.45 12.82 -7.66
CA LEU A 264 -14.61 13.14 -6.50
C LEU A 264 -13.14 13.31 -6.89
N THR A 265 -12.62 12.42 -7.76
CA THR A 265 -11.19 12.32 -8.08
C THR A 265 -10.78 12.99 -9.38
N GLY A 266 -11.72 13.19 -10.31
CA GLY A 266 -11.45 13.65 -11.67
C GLY A 266 -10.95 12.55 -12.60
N LEU A 267 -11.07 11.27 -12.19
CA LEU A 267 -10.75 10.10 -13.03
C LEU A 267 -11.90 9.74 -13.96
N ALA A 268 -11.61 9.01 -15.03
CA ALA A 268 -12.62 8.52 -15.95
C ALA A 268 -13.03 7.09 -15.60
N VAL A 269 -14.34 6.81 -15.64
CA VAL A 269 -14.87 5.45 -15.42
C VAL A 269 -14.83 4.65 -16.72
N GLU A 270 -14.30 3.45 -16.67
CA GLU A 270 -14.44 2.45 -17.73
C GLU A 270 -15.18 1.23 -17.17
N ARG A 271 -16.34 0.90 -17.77
CA ARG A 271 -17.14 -0.27 -17.41
C ARG A 271 -17.09 -1.29 -18.50
N ARG A 272 -16.93 -2.55 -18.10
CA ARG A 272 -16.98 -3.71 -18.99
C ARG A 272 -17.88 -4.80 -18.39
N ALA A 273 -18.14 -5.84 -19.17
CA ALA A 273 -18.94 -6.97 -18.69
C ALA A 273 -18.32 -7.67 -17.49
N GLU A 274 -17.00 -7.73 -17.44
CA GLU A 274 -16.22 -8.40 -16.41
C GLU A 274 -15.91 -7.57 -15.17
N GLY A 275 -15.96 -6.22 -15.28
CA GLY A 275 -15.54 -5.37 -14.16
C GLY A 275 -15.58 -3.88 -14.44
N VAL A 276 -15.00 -3.12 -13.50
CA VAL A 276 -14.92 -1.64 -13.56
C VAL A 276 -13.50 -1.20 -13.19
N LEU A 277 -13.03 -0.14 -13.82
CA LEU A 277 -11.80 0.55 -13.48
C LEU A 277 -11.95 2.07 -13.53
N LEU A 278 -11.05 2.77 -12.84
CA LEU A 278 -10.85 4.21 -12.96
C LEU A 278 -9.58 4.47 -13.78
N ALA A 279 -9.71 5.22 -14.85
CA ALA A 279 -8.60 5.58 -15.72
C ALA A 279 -8.10 7.00 -15.41
N ASP A 280 -6.79 7.14 -15.18
CA ASP A 280 -6.11 8.42 -15.02
C ASP A 280 -5.47 8.85 -16.35
N ALA A 281 -6.24 9.49 -17.20
CA ALA A 281 -5.75 9.97 -18.49
C ALA A 281 -4.62 11.01 -18.36
N GLY A 282 -4.56 11.72 -17.23
CA GLY A 282 -3.53 12.73 -16.94
C GLY A 282 -2.23 12.17 -16.39
N GLY A 283 -2.23 10.94 -15.87
CA GLY A 283 -1.10 10.30 -15.21
C GLY A 283 -0.59 11.04 -13.97
N ARG A 284 -1.49 11.78 -13.28
CA ARG A 284 -1.16 12.65 -12.14
C ARG A 284 -1.55 12.06 -10.79
N PHE A 285 -2.29 10.96 -10.81
CA PHE A 285 -2.83 10.33 -9.61
C PHE A 285 -2.33 8.90 -9.43
N THR A 286 -2.05 8.20 -10.55
CA THR A 286 -1.52 6.83 -10.48
C THR A 286 -0.05 6.81 -10.04
N ASP A 287 0.30 5.84 -9.21
CA ASP A 287 1.67 5.49 -8.84
C ASP A 287 2.32 4.53 -9.85
N ARG A 288 1.52 3.96 -10.78
CA ARG A 288 1.95 2.99 -11.80
C ARG A 288 1.45 3.38 -13.18
N PRO A 289 2.10 4.36 -13.82
CA PRO A 289 1.70 4.79 -15.15
C PRO A 289 1.89 3.66 -16.17
N PHE A 290 0.83 3.34 -16.91
CA PHE A 290 0.83 2.32 -17.96
C PHE A 290 -0.26 2.63 -18.99
N PRO A 291 -0.04 2.43 -20.30
CA PRO A 291 1.20 2.06 -20.97
C PRO A 291 2.12 3.26 -21.29
N GLY A 292 3.35 2.99 -21.72
CA GLY A 292 4.22 3.92 -22.43
C GLY A 292 5.03 4.90 -21.58
N ARG A 293 4.60 5.25 -20.37
CA ARG A 293 5.37 6.05 -19.41
C ARG A 293 6.00 5.15 -18.38
N GLY A 294 7.31 5.08 -18.35
CA GLY A 294 8.05 4.22 -17.43
C GLY A 294 9.30 3.65 -18.09
N GLY A 295 10.10 2.92 -17.32
CA GLY A 295 11.33 2.30 -17.76
C GLY A 295 11.15 1.14 -18.74
N ALA A 296 12.23 0.41 -18.98
CA ALA A 296 12.26 -0.73 -19.89
C ALA A 296 11.23 -1.81 -19.53
N VAL A 297 11.01 -2.06 -18.23
CA VAL A 297 10.03 -3.04 -17.74
C VAL A 297 8.60 -2.70 -18.18
N ASN A 298 8.19 -1.43 -18.05
CA ASN A 298 6.85 -0.98 -18.46
C ASN A 298 6.63 -1.15 -19.98
N ARG A 299 7.65 -0.80 -20.78
CA ARG A 299 7.59 -0.98 -22.25
C ARG A 299 7.55 -2.45 -22.64
N ALA A 300 8.41 -3.28 -22.03
CA ALA A 300 8.42 -4.73 -22.27
C ALA A 300 7.08 -5.37 -21.85
N ALA A 301 6.49 -4.95 -20.74
CA ALA A 301 5.18 -5.40 -20.30
C ALA A 301 4.07 -5.09 -21.31
N GLY A 302 4.10 -3.89 -21.91
CA GLY A 302 3.15 -3.53 -22.97
C GLY A 302 3.29 -4.39 -24.22
N LEU A 303 4.52 -4.62 -24.67
CA LEU A 303 4.79 -5.47 -25.85
C LEU A 303 4.46 -6.94 -25.57
N LEU A 304 4.73 -7.43 -24.35
CA LEU A 304 4.36 -8.76 -23.94
C LEU A 304 2.83 -8.96 -23.99
N LEU A 305 2.04 -7.97 -23.55
CA LEU A 305 0.58 -8.03 -23.68
C LEU A 305 0.11 -8.09 -25.13
N ALA A 306 0.80 -7.39 -26.04
CA ALA A 306 0.47 -7.49 -27.47
C ALA A 306 0.76 -8.90 -27.99
N LYS A 307 1.91 -9.49 -27.67
CA LYS A 307 2.24 -10.89 -28.03
C LYS A 307 1.26 -11.89 -27.42
N ILE A 308 0.83 -11.67 -26.18
CA ILE A 308 -0.21 -12.48 -25.52
C ILE A 308 -1.53 -12.36 -26.28
N ALA A 309 -1.90 -11.18 -26.72
CA ALA A 309 -3.13 -10.97 -27.49
C ALA A 309 -3.05 -11.67 -28.85
N ASP A 310 -1.93 -11.55 -29.57
CA ASP A 310 -1.71 -12.23 -30.85
C ASP A 310 -1.82 -13.76 -30.68
N PHE A 311 -1.26 -14.32 -29.61
CA PHE A 311 -1.38 -15.74 -29.27
C PHE A 311 -2.84 -16.15 -29.00
N LEU A 312 -3.58 -15.36 -28.23
CA LEU A 312 -4.97 -15.67 -27.87
C LEU A 312 -5.96 -15.48 -29.05
N GLU A 313 -5.62 -14.63 -30.00
CA GLU A 313 -6.43 -14.36 -31.20
C GLU A 313 -6.10 -15.35 -32.36
N ASN A 314 -5.03 -16.17 -32.21
CA ASN A 314 -4.67 -17.15 -33.22
C ASN A 314 -5.68 -18.31 -33.25
N PRO A 315 -6.41 -18.54 -34.37
CA PRO A 315 -7.41 -19.58 -34.43
C PRO A 315 -6.84 -21.00 -34.40
N ASP A 316 -5.55 -21.14 -34.72
CA ASP A 316 -4.86 -22.44 -34.74
C ASP A 316 -4.37 -22.87 -33.35
N GLU A 317 -4.41 -21.97 -32.37
CA GLU A 317 -3.98 -22.20 -30.99
C GLU A 317 -5.17 -22.08 -30.02
N ALA A 318 -5.55 -23.18 -29.37
CA ALA A 318 -6.58 -23.17 -28.34
C ALA A 318 -5.91 -23.00 -26.96
N PRO A 319 -6.01 -21.82 -26.30
CA PRO A 319 -5.41 -21.64 -25.01
C PRO A 319 -6.07 -22.54 -23.97
N LEU A 320 -5.28 -23.10 -23.06
CA LEU A 320 -5.80 -23.81 -21.90
C LEU A 320 -6.57 -22.82 -21.02
N LEU A 321 -7.79 -23.16 -20.66
CA LEU A 321 -8.62 -22.35 -19.75
C LEU A 321 -8.55 -22.94 -18.34
N LEU A 322 -8.17 -22.13 -17.36
CA LEU A 322 -8.10 -22.51 -15.95
C LEU A 322 -9.03 -21.63 -15.10
N PRO A 323 -9.56 -22.17 -13.98
CA PRO A 323 -10.36 -21.39 -13.07
C PRO A 323 -9.52 -20.30 -12.39
N LEU A 324 -10.06 -19.09 -12.34
CA LEU A 324 -9.44 -17.96 -11.65
C LEU A 324 -9.60 -18.13 -10.14
N PRO A 325 -8.52 -18.27 -9.35
CA PRO A 325 -8.61 -18.37 -7.90
C PRO A 325 -9.21 -17.11 -7.28
N ALA A 326 -9.94 -17.26 -6.16
CA ALA A 326 -10.50 -16.12 -5.44
C ALA A 326 -9.41 -15.34 -4.67
N ASP A 327 -9.47 -14.02 -4.67
CA ASP A 327 -8.53 -13.15 -3.93
C ASP A 327 -8.58 -13.40 -2.41
N SER A 328 -9.70 -13.87 -1.88
CA SER A 328 -9.86 -14.19 -0.45
C SER A 328 -8.93 -15.31 0.04
N ALA A 329 -8.49 -16.20 -0.85
CA ALA A 329 -7.53 -17.25 -0.49
C ALA A 329 -6.13 -16.66 -0.25
N ASP A 330 -5.67 -15.78 -1.13
CA ASP A 330 -4.39 -15.10 -1.02
C ASP A 330 -4.32 -14.20 0.22
N GLN A 331 -5.42 -13.53 0.54
CA GLN A 331 -5.51 -12.69 1.74
C GLN A 331 -5.42 -13.52 3.03
N ARG A 332 -6.06 -14.68 3.07
CA ARG A 332 -5.98 -15.59 4.22
C ARG A 332 -4.56 -16.08 4.42
N GLU A 333 -3.91 -16.55 3.36
CA GLU A 333 -2.52 -17.00 3.40
C GLU A 333 -1.57 -15.88 3.85
N LEU A 334 -1.79 -14.65 3.39
CA LEU A 334 -1.00 -13.49 3.80
C LEU A 334 -1.18 -13.18 5.30
N LEU A 335 -2.42 -13.20 5.80
CA LEU A 335 -2.71 -13.01 7.22
C LEU A 335 -2.08 -14.10 8.08
N GLU A 336 -2.19 -15.37 7.68
CA GLU A 336 -1.55 -16.49 8.37
C GLU A 336 -0.02 -16.35 8.42
N LYS A 337 0.62 -15.91 7.33
CA LYS A 337 2.05 -15.63 7.30
C LYS A 337 2.45 -14.49 8.22
N ILE A 338 1.65 -13.43 8.29
CA ILE A 338 1.90 -12.30 9.20
C ILE A 338 1.73 -12.76 10.64
N ASP A 339 0.64 -13.46 10.96
CA ASP A 339 0.37 -13.95 12.33
C ASP A 339 1.45 -14.93 12.81
N ALA A 340 1.94 -15.82 11.92
CA ALA A 340 3.05 -16.71 12.23
C ALA A 340 4.37 -15.98 12.50
N ALA A 341 4.52 -14.76 12.00
CA ALA A 341 5.71 -13.93 12.20
C ALA A 341 5.57 -12.97 13.40
N LEU A 342 4.39 -12.87 14.03
CA LEU A 342 4.19 -12.07 15.23
C LEU A 342 4.82 -12.78 16.43
N PRO A 343 5.45 -12.06 17.38
CA PRO A 343 5.90 -12.65 18.64
C PRO A 343 4.68 -13.21 19.41
N LEU A 344 4.83 -14.39 19.96
CA LEU A 344 3.80 -14.99 20.81
C LEU A 344 3.47 -14.03 21.97
N ALA A 345 2.20 -13.96 22.33
CA ALA A 345 1.58 -12.95 23.20
C ALA A 345 2.16 -12.81 24.64
N GLY A 346 3.26 -13.49 24.99
CA GLY A 346 3.92 -13.39 26.26
C GLY A 346 4.78 -12.13 26.46
N VAL A 347 5.31 -11.58 25.38
CA VAL A 347 6.33 -10.49 25.47
C VAL A 347 5.72 -9.16 25.95
N VAL A 348 4.48 -8.86 25.61
CA VAL A 348 3.82 -7.60 26.03
C VAL A 348 3.44 -7.64 27.50
N THR A 349 3.15 -8.82 28.06
CA THR A 349 2.80 -8.98 29.47
C THR A 349 4.03 -8.83 30.37
N GLU A 350 5.20 -9.31 29.93
CA GLU A 350 6.45 -9.14 30.68
C GLU A 350 6.96 -7.71 30.70
N LEU A 351 6.82 -6.96 29.59
CA LEU A 351 7.19 -5.54 29.53
C LEU A 351 6.32 -4.65 30.43
N ALA A 352 5.04 -4.99 30.58
CA ALA A 352 4.14 -4.28 31.48
C ALA A 352 4.39 -4.60 32.97
N TRP A 353 4.97 -5.77 33.27
CA TRP A 353 5.21 -6.24 34.63
C TRP A 353 6.59 -5.89 35.15
N SER A 354 7.55 -5.54 34.31
CA SER A 354 8.94 -5.21 34.68
C SER A 354 9.18 -3.73 35.01
N ALA A 355 8.16 -2.89 34.98
CA ALA A 355 8.26 -1.54 35.53
C ALA A 355 8.38 -1.67 37.06
N PRO A 356 9.48 -1.21 37.71
CA PRO A 356 9.52 -1.16 39.16
C PRO A 356 8.37 -0.29 39.63
N LEU A 357 7.44 -0.88 40.37
CA LEU A 357 6.54 -0.09 41.20
C LEU A 357 7.41 0.69 42.14
N GLU A 358 7.49 2.01 41.98
CA GLU A 358 7.99 2.89 43.03
C GLU A 358 7.10 2.59 44.24
N GLU A 359 7.68 1.94 45.25
CA GLU A 359 7.05 1.73 46.54
C GLU A 359 6.79 3.11 47.12
N ASP A 360 5.50 3.47 47.16
CA ASP A 360 5.03 4.67 47.85
C ASP A 360 5.27 4.47 49.36
N PRO A 361 6.20 5.21 50.01
CA PRO A 361 6.55 4.99 51.41
C PRO A 361 5.41 5.30 52.40
N ASP A 362 4.25 5.78 51.93
CA ASP A 362 3.12 6.14 52.79
C ASP A 362 1.98 5.10 52.82
N ALA A 363 2.12 3.92 52.15
CA ALA A 363 1.09 2.88 52.11
C ALA A 363 1.04 1.96 53.38
N GLU A 364 1.96 2.09 54.34
CA GLU A 364 1.98 1.24 55.54
C GLU A 364 1.03 1.66 56.68
N ARG A 365 0.14 2.63 56.50
CA ARG A 365 -0.75 3.13 57.59
C ARG A 365 -2.25 2.83 57.43
N ALA A 366 -2.67 1.94 56.55
CA ALA A 366 -4.06 1.53 56.48
C ALA A 366 -4.21 -0.01 56.62
N GLY A 367 -4.06 -0.49 57.84
CA GLY A 367 -4.37 -1.88 58.18
C GLY A 367 -5.89 -2.14 58.18
N GLY A 368 -6.32 -2.97 57.31
CA GLY A 368 -7.70 -3.52 57.29
C GLY A 368 -7.69 -4.93 56.69
N THR A 369 -7.90 -5.94 57.54
CA THR A 369 -7.96 -7.37 57.26
C THR A 369 -9.20 -7.66 56.36
N PRO A 370 -9.07 -8.36 55.22
CA PRO A 370 -10.20 -8.86 54.50
C PRO A 370 -10.62 -10.27 54.98
N PRO A 371 -11.92 -10.64 54.91
CA PRO A 371 -12.41 -11.93 55.38
C PRO A 371 -12.09 -13.06 54.39
N ALA A 372 -11.89 -14.24 54.97
CA ALA A 372 -11.63 -15.50 54.29
C ALA A 372 -12.84 -15.95 53.44
N ILE A 373 -12.57 -16.40 52.22
CA ILE A 373 -13.53 -17.13 51.40
C ILE A 373 -13.10 -18.61 51.34
N ASP A 374 -13.97 -19.48 51.84
CA ASP A 374 -13.86 -20.92 51.79
C ASP A 374 -13.90 -21.45 50.34
N THR A 375 -12.93 -22.26 50.00
CA THR A 375 -12.95 -23.07 48.77
C THR A 375 -13.15 -24.53 49.11
N ASP A 376 -14.27 -25.07 48.73
CA ASP A 376 -14.56 -26.52 48.77
C ASP A 376 -14.21 -27.16 47.41
N PRO A 377 -13.35 -28.19 47.38
CA PRO A 377 -13.02 -28.90 46.15
C PRO A 377 -13.68 -30.25 46.12
N SER A 378 -14.77 -30.41 45.39
CA SER A 378 -15.17 -31.76 44.93
C SER A 378 -16.23 -31.71 43.84
N ARG A 379 -15.84 -32.06 42.65
CA ARG A 379 -16.54 -33.00 41.76
C ARG A 379 -15.82 -33.20 40.44
N ALA A 380 -15.07 -34.29 40.43
CA ALA A 380 -14.71 -34.97 39.20
C ALA A 380 -15.90 -35.80 38.73
N ASP A 381 -16.18 -35.80 37.44
CA ASP A 381 -16.80 -36.98 36.84
C ASP A 381 -16.28 -37.22 35.42
N HIS A 382 -16.00 -38.53 35.24
CA HIS A 382 -15.41 -39.13 34.05
C HIS A 382 -16.49 -39.45 33.01
N SER A 383 -16.22 -39.32 31.76
CA SER A 383 -16.69 -40.32 30.82
C SER A 383 -15.75 -40.53 29.63
N ARG A 384 -15.54 -41.80 29.43
CA ARG A 384 -14.57 -42.45 28.55
C ARG A 384 -14.98 -42.41 27.09
N ALA A 385 -13.91 -42.53 26.31
CA ALA A 385 -13.84 -42.84 24.90
C ALA A 385 -14.60 -44.10 24.47
N ASP A 386 -14.97 -44.14 23.21
CA ASP A 386 -15.05 -45.42 22.51
C ASP A 386 -14.50 -45.32 21.09
N HIS A 387 -13.64 -46.30 20.77
CA HIS A 387 -12.99 -46.50 19.48
C HIS A 387 -13.91 -47.36 18.60
N SER A 388 -14.03 -47.04 17.34
CA SER A 388 -14.35 -48.09 16.39
C SER A 388 -13.52 -47.93 15.09
N ARG A 389 -12.82 -49.03 14.80
CA ARG A 389 -12.11 -49.35 13.56
C ARG A 389 -13.12 -49.81 12.49
N GLY A 390 -12.76 -49.63 11.25
CA GLY A 390 -13.28 -50.36 10.07
C GLY A 390 -13.21 -49.43 8.88
N ASP A 391 -12.89 -49.78 7.70
CA ASP A 391 -12.37 -50.97 7.03
C ASP A 391 -12.03 -50.51 5.59
N HIS A 392 -11.06 -51.16 4.96
CA HIS A 392 -10.63 -50.90 3.61
C HIS A 392 -11.62 -51.40 2.57
N SER A 393 -11.93 -50.57 1.55
CA SER A 393 -12.31 -51.12 0.26
C SER A 393 -11.73 -50.33 -0.89
N ARG A 394 -11.03 -51.05 -1.77
CA ARG A 394 -10.57 -50.66 -3.09
C ARG A 394 -11.77 -50.46 -4.02
N GLY A 395 -11.74 -49.44 -4.86
CA GLY A 395 -12.72 -49.31 -5.94
C GLY A 395 -12.50 -48.09 -6.82
N ASP A 396 -11.95 -48.37 -7.96
CA ASP A 396 -12.34 -47.89 -9.29
C ASP A 396 -12.00 -46.47 -9.73
N HIS A 397 -11.13 -46.42 -10.76
CA HIS A 397 -10.85 -45.24 -11.55
C HIS A 397 -12.02 -44.89 -12.47
N SER A 398 -12.73 -43.82 -12.14
CA SER A 398 -13.55 -43.13 -13.13
C SER A 398 -13.09 -41.67 -13.20
N ARG A 399 -12.85 -41.22 -14.43
CA ARG A 399 -12.55 -39.84 -14.78
C ARG A 399 -13.60 -38.92 -14.18
N ALA A 400 -13.27 -38.26 -13.07
CA ALA A 400 -14.10 -37.25 -12.45
C ALA A 400 -13.73 -35.89 -13.00
N ASP A 401 -14.71 -35.29 -13.59
CA ASP A 401 -14.85 -33.89 -13.95
C ASP A 401 -14.46 -33.00 -12.75
N HIS A 402 -13.30 -32.34 -12.84
CA HIS A 402 -12.76 -31.53 -11.74
C HIS A 402 -13.27 -30.09 -11.86
N SER A 403 -14.56 -29.86 -11.77
CA SER A 403 -15.06 -28.56 -11.37
C SER A 403 -14.96 -28.47 -9.82
N ARG A 404 -13.83 -27.98 -9.31
CA ARG A 404 -13.72 -27.59 -7.90
C ARG A 404 -14.60 -26.37 -7.67
N ALA A 405 -15.79 -26.58 -7.16
CA ALA A 405 -16.58 -25.50 -6.60
C ALA A 405 -15.87 -24.97 -5.34
N ASP A 406 -15.68 -23.66 -5.27
CA ASP A 406 -15.33 -22.94 -4.04
C ASP A 406 -16.34 -23.31 -2.94
N PRO A 407 -15.93 -23.38 -1.63
CA PRO A 407 -16.86 -23.61 -0.52
C PRO A 407 -18.08 -22.66 -0.49
N SER A 408 -18.03 -21.54 -1.23
CA SER A 408 -19.16 -20.60 -1.42
C SER A 408 -20.14 -21.01 -2.53
N GLY A 409 -19.93 -22.11 -3.28
CA GLY A 409 -20.80 -22.57 -4.36
C GLY A 409 -20.79 -21.71 -5.62
N ARG A 410 -19.79 -20.84 -5.79
CA ARG A 410 -19.64 -19.98 -6.97
C ARG A 410 -18.86 -20.69 -8.06
N THR A 411 -19.35 -20.65 -9.28
CA THR A 411 -18.60 -21.05 -10.47
C THR A 411 -17.49 -20.04 -10.71
N GLN A 412 -16.23 -20.47 -10.56
CA GLN A 412 -15.08 -19.62 -10.87
C GLN A 412 -15.01 -19.36 -12.37
N PRO A 413 -14.79 -18.10 -12.81
CA PRO A 413 -14.62 -17.81 -14.22
C PRO A 413 -13.37 -18.51 -14.75
N LEU A 414 -13.50 -19.10 -15.95
CA LEU A 414 -12.36 -19.67 -16.67
C LEU A 414 -11.63 -18.55 -17.41
N VAL A 415 -10.32 -18.53 -17.30
CA VAL A 415 -9.45 -17.54 -17.96
C VAL A 415 -8.30 -18.25 -18.68
N PRO A 416 -7.76 -17.67 -19.78
CA PRO A 416 -6.64 -18.25 -20.49
C PRO A 416 -5.40 -18.38 -19.63
N PHE A 417 -4.73 -19.53 -19.75
CA PHE A 417 -3.45 -19.82 -19.11
C PHE A 417 -2.34 -19.86 -20.15
N ILE A 418 -1.23 -19.22 -19.85
CA ILE A 418 0.01 -19.28 -20.64
C ILE A 418 1.11 -19.85 -19.78
N ALA A 419 1.72 -20.95 -20.24
CA ALA A 419 2.82 -21.59 -19.55
C ALA A 419 4.08 -20.70 -19.56
N ASP A 420 4.97 -20.89 -18.58
CA ASP A 420 6.25 -20.18 -18.51
C ASP A 420 7.13 -20.36 -19.77
N SER A 421 7.02 -21.50 -20.46
CA SER A 421 7.69 -21.73 -21.75
C SER A 421 7.18 -20.80 -22.84
N GLY A 422 5.85 -20.61 -22.92
CA GLY A 422 5.23 -19.69 -23.88
C GLY A 422 5.61 -18.24 -23.59
N LEU A 423 5.54 -17.81 -22.32
CA LEU A 423 5.97 -16.46 -21.93
C LEU A 423 7.46 -16.20 -22.26
N ARG A 424 8.33 -17.21 -22.07
CA ARG A 424 9.74 -17.13 -22.48
C ARG A 424 9.93 -17.05 -23.97
N ALA A 425 9.17 -17.80 -24.77
CA ALA A 425 9.20 -17.68 -26.20
C ALA A 425 8.83 -16.26 -26.66
N MET A 426 7.73 -15.72 -26.15
CA MET A 426 7.26 -14.36 -26.48
C MET A 426 8.30 -13.28 -26.15
N ILE A 427 9.00 -13.36 -24.99
CA ILE A 427 10.01 -12.35 -24.65
C ILE A 427 11.26 -12.52 -25.53
N ASN A 428 11.67 -13.74 -25.87
CA ASN A 428 12.79 -13.98 -26.78
C ASN A 428 12.48 -13.45 -28.19
N ASP A 429 11.26 -13.69 -28.71
CA ASP A 429 10.79 -13.10 -29.97
C ASP A 429 10.92 -11.57 -29.99
N LEU A 430 10.63 -10.91 -28.84
CA LEU A 430 10.81 -9.46 -28.73
C LEU A 430 12.29 -9.05 -28.81
N TYR A 431 13.20 -9.85 -28.26
CA TYR A 431 14.65 -9.59 -28.39
C TYR A 431 15.14 -9.83 -29.81
N ASP A 432 14.61 -10.83 -30.52
CA ASP A 432 14.96 -11.13 -31.90
C ASP A 432 14.41 -10.02 -32.86
N GLU A 433 13.18 -9.56 -32.63
CA GLU A 433 12.54 -8.53 -33.43
C GLU A 433 13.16 -7.13 -33.25
N LEU A 434 13.47 -6.75 -31.99
CA LEU A 434 13.90 -5.39 -31.66
C LEU A 434 15.45 -5.27 -31.60
N GLY A 435 16.14 -6.37 -31.47
CA GLY A 435 17.57 -6.46 -31.23
C GLY A 435 17.97 -6.09 -29.78
N PRO A 436 19.03 -6.71 -29.22
CA PRO A 436 19.45 -6.48 -27.84
C PRO A 436 19.77 -5.02 -27.51
N ALA A 437 20.27 -4.27 -28.48
CA ALA A 437 20.61 -2.82 -28.34
C ALA A 437 19.39 -1.92 -28.08
N SER A 438 18.16 -2.43 -28.27
CA SER A 438 16.93 -1.70 -27.97
C SER A 438 16.56 -1.74 -26.48
N PHE A 439 17.22 -2.60 -25.71
CA PHE A 439 17.03 -2.73 -24.27
C PHE A 439 18.12 -1.96 -23.51
N THR A 440 17.81 -1.56 -22.27
CA THR A 440 18.82 -0.94 -21.41
C THR A 440 19.93 -1.93 -21.06
N VAL A 441 21.13 -1.43 -20.73
CA VAL A 441 22.31 -2.26 -20.39
C VAL A 441 21.98 -3.38 -19.41
N THR A 442 21.16 -3.10 -18.40
CA THR A 442 20.72 -4.08 -17.40
C THR A 442 19.99 -5.27 -18.03
N TRP A 443 19.21 -5.05 -19.08
CA TRP A 443 18.33 -6.06 -19.67
C TRP A 443 18.84 -6.63 -21.00
N GLN A 444 19.94 -6.09 -21.57
CA GLN A 444 20.48 -6.57 -22.86
C GLN A 444 20.81 -8.06 -22.88
N HIS A 445 21.22 -8.58 -21.74
CA HIS A 445 21.69 -9.98 -21.61
C HIS A 445 20.85 -10.79 -20.59
N ASP A 446 19.74 -10.25 -20.10
CA ASP A 446 18.85 -10.95 -19.15
C ASP A 446 17.37 -10.88 -19.58
N PRO A 447 16.98 -11.57 -20.65
CA PRO A 447 15.57 -11.67 -21.08
C PRO A 447 14.69 -12.29 -20.00
N ARG A 448 15.22 -13.25 -19.23
CA ARG A 448 14.48 -13.92 -18.17
C ARG A 448 14.17 -12.99 -16.99
N GLY A 449 15.13 -12.18 -16.58
CA GLY A 449 14.92 -11.16 -15.54
C GLY A 449 13.92 -10.12 -15.99
N LEU A 450 14.01 -9.65 -17.24
CA LEU A 450 13.04 -8.72 -17.81
C LEU A 450 11.63 -9.31 -17.88
N LEU A 451 11.49 -10.58 -18.29
CA LEU A 451 10.19 -11.28 -18.29
C LEU A 451 9.60 -11.33 -16.89
N ASN A 452 10.37 -11.75 -15.89
CA ASN A 452 9.90 -11.85 -14.52
C ASN A 452 9.45 -10.48 -13.99
N ALA A 453 10.21 -9.42 -14.25
CA ALA A 453 9.86 -8.06 -13.87
C ALA A 453 8.60 -7.56 -14.59
N ALA A 454 8.45 -7.85 -15.90
CA ALA A 454 7.28 -7.47 -16.69
C ALA A 454 6.02 -8.23 -16.21
N VAL A 455 6.11 -9.53 -15.96
CA VAL A 455 4.98 -10.33 -15.45
C VAL A 455 4.58 -9.87 -14.04
N ALA A 456 5.54 -9.59 -13.15
CA ALA A 456 5.25 -9.04 -11.84
C ALA A 456 4.54 -7.68 -11.93
N PHE A 457 5.03 -6.79 -12.80
CA PHE A 457 4.39 -5.49 -13.04
C PHE A 457 2.96 -5.62 -13.59
N LEU A 458 2.71 -6.56 -14.52
CA LEU A 458 1.37 -6.82 -15.06
C LEU A 458 0.45 -7.49 -14.03
N ALA A 459 0.99 -8.28 -13.12
CA ALA A 459 0.24 -8.85 -12.00
C ALA A 459 -0.19 -7.76 -11.01
N ASP A 460 0.69 -6.82 -10.69
CA ASP A 460 0.37 -5.66 -9.87
C ASP A 460 -0.74 -4.78 -10.48
N LEU A 461 -0.78 -4.70 -11.82
CA LEU A 461 -1.85 -4.03 -12.56
C LEU A 461 -3.14 -4.87 -12.72
N ARG A 462 -3.16 -6.08 -12.16
CA ARG A 462 -4.28 -7.04 -12.31
C ARG A 462 -4.64 -7.33 -13.79
N LEU A 463 -3.63 -7.39 -14.64
CA LEU A 463 -3.75 -7.78 -16.06
C LEU A 463 -3.35 -9.24 -16.27
N LEU A 464 -2.43 -9.73 -15.45
CA LEU A 464 -2.07 -11.14 -15.32
C LEU A 464 -2.20 -11.58 -13.85
N ARG A 465 -2.26 -12.91 -13.64
CA ARG A 465 -2.10 -13.50 -12.32
C ARG A 465 -1.08 -14.61 -12.37
N ARG A 466 0.00 -14.46 -11.62
CA ARG A 466 1.05 -15.47 -11.54
C ARG A 466 0.54 -16.73 -10.86
N VAL A 467 0.87 -17.89 -11.43
CA VAL A 467 0.64 -19.22 -10.86
C VAL A 467 1.91 -20.05 -11.05
N ASP A 468 2.03 -21.20 -10.37
CA ASP A 468 3.29 -21.98 -10.30
C ASP A 468 3.95 -22.30 -11.64
N ALA A 469 3.17 -22.56 -12.69
CA ALA A 469 3.68 -22.99 -13.99
C ALA A 469 3.56 -21.96 -15.11
N GLY A 470 3.13 -20.72 -14.79
CA GLY A 470 2.87 -19.69 -15.79
C GLY A 470 2.07 -18.51 -15.28
N ALA A 471 1.20 -17.97 -16.13
CA ALA A 471 0.32 -16.88 -15.80
C ALA A 471 -1.09 -17.06 -16.37
N LEU A 472 -2.08 -16.65 -15.61
CA LEU A 472 -3.46 -16.49 -16.06
C LEU A 472 -3.63 -15.11 -16.67
N VAL A 473 -4.27 -15.02 -17.82
CA VAL A 473 -4.54 -13.76 -18.50
C VAL A 473 -5.90 -13.25 -18.07
N LEU A 474 -5.91 -12.09 -17.39
CA LEU A 474 -7.13 -11.49 -16.88
C LEU A 474 -7.81 -10.64 -17.95
N PRO A 475 -9.15 -10.51 -17.93
CA PRO A 475 -9.90 -9.89 -19.03
C PRO A 475 -9.48 -8.46 -19.40
N ALA A 476 -9.05 -7.65 -18.41
CA ALA A 476 -8.60 -6.27 -18.68
C ALA A 476 -7.31 -6.20 -19.52
N ALA A 477 -6.54 -7.29 -19.65
CA ALA A 477 -5.38 -7.36 -20.55
C ALA A 477 -5.77 -7.06 -22.01
N ALA A 478 -6.97 -7.45 -22.43
CA ALA A 478 -7.50 -7.16 -23.76
C ALA A 478 -7.57 -5.65 -24.11
N ARG A 479 -7.54 -4.77 -23.11
CA ARG A 479 -7.46 -3.30 -23.31
C ARG A 479 -6.19 -2.89 -24.04
N TYR A 480 -5.13 -3.65 -23.90
CA TYR A 480 -3.77 -3.32 -24.35
C TYR A 480 -3.30 -4.12 -25.55
N ARG A 481 -4.20 -4.83 -26.25
CA ARG A 481 -3.88 -5.69 -27.39
C ARG A 481 -3.21 -5.00 -28.59
N ASN A 482 -3.40 -3.69 -28.74
CA ASN A 482 -2.92 -2.93 -29.90
C ASN A 482 -1.64 -2.13 -29.62
N ILE A 483 -0.88 -2.48 -28.58
CA ILE A 483 0.39 -1.80 -28.27
C ILE A 483 1.43 -2.20 -29.33
N LYS A 484 2.06 -1.20 -29.95
CA LYS A 484 3.13 -1.38 -30.95
C LYS A 484 4.40 -0.65 -30.50
N ALA A 485 5.56 -1.23 -30.75
CA ALA A 485 6.83 -0.54 -30.58
C ALA A 485 6.99 0.50 -31.71
N ALA A 486 7.16 1.77 -31.34
CA ALA A 486 7.69 2.76 -32.25
C ALA A 486 9.23 2.77 -32.08
N LEU A 487 9.94 2.09 -32.97
CA LEU A 487 11.40 2.21 -33.00
C LEU A 487 11.75 3.59 -33.53
N PRO A 488 12.67 4.34 -32.90
CA PRO A 488 13.19 5.56 -33.49
C PRO A 488 13.88 5.18 -34.79
N VAL A 489 13.47 5.83 -35.90
CA VAL A 489 14.14 5.69 -37.18
C VAL A 489 15.58 6.21 -37.00
N ARG A 490 16.56 5.32 -36.92
CA ARG A 490 17.96 5.70 -36.96
C ARG A 490 18.25 6.13 -38.37
N HIS A 491 18.32 7.42 -38.61
CA HIS A 491 18.94 7.94 -39.81
C HIS A 491 20.41 7.55 -39.77
N ALA A 492 20.80 6.62 -40.62
CA ALA A 492 22.14 6.06 -40.70
C ALA A 492 23.08 6.99 -41.48
N GLU A 493 23.13 8.25 -41.18
CA GLU A 493 24.19 9.14 -41.65
C GLU A 493 24.33 10.37 -40.73
N GLY A 494 25.35 10.41 -39.91
CA GLY A 494 25.97 11.67 -39.45
C GLY A 494 25.60 12.16 -38.05
N GLN A 495 25.06 11.35 -37.13
CA GLN A 495 24.89 11.79 -35.75
C GLN A 495 25.69 10.93 -34.76
N LEU A 496 26.99 11.14 -34.76
CA LEU A 496 27.79 11.09 -33.53
C LEU A 496 27.47 12.36 -32.73
N ALA A 497 26.26 12.51 -32.24
CA ALA A 497 25.89 13.55 -31.29
C ALA A 497 25.72 12.83 -29.94
N LEU A 498 26.72 12.95 -29.18
CA LEU A 498 26.75 13.24 -27.75
C LEU A 498 25.39 13.47 -27.09
N ASP A 499 24.62 12.40 -26.83
CA ASP A 499 23.61 12.39 -25.77
C ASP A 499 24.25 11.85 -24.48
N LEU A 500 25.38 12.46 -24.10
CA LEU A 500 26.05 12.18 -22.82
C LEU A 500 25.51 13.06 -21.66
N PHE A 501 24.58 13.98 -21.96
CA PHE A 501 23.98 14.85 -20.92
C PHE A 501 22.50 15.10 -21.20
N GLY A 502 21.69 14.06 -21.12
CA GLY A 502 20.23 14.15 -20.99
C GLY A 502 19.82 14.49 -19.57
N GLY A 503 20.24 15.63 -19.06
CA GLY A 503 19.65 16.24 -17.87
C GLY A 503 18.38 16.97 -18.29
N ASP A 504 17.25 16.47 -17.81
CA ASP A 504 15.93 17.09 -17.90
C ASP A 504 15.96 18.44 -17.16
N VAL A 505 16.03 19.54 -17.89
CA VAL A 505 15.77 20.90 -17.39
C VAL A 505 14.60 21.46 -18.16
N GLY A 506 13.42 21.07 -17.74
CA GLY A 506 12.18 21.76 -18.08
C GLY A 506 12.08 23.07 -17.30
N GLY A 507 12.59 24.13 -17.85
CA GLY A 507 12.38 25.48 -17.36
C GLY A 507 11.61 26.30 -18.39
N ASP A 508 10.30 26.42 -18.17
CA ASP A 508 9.49 27.44 -18.81
C ASP A 508 10.01 28.81 -18.37
N ILE A 509 10.58 29.55 -19.30
CA ILE A 509 10.82 30.98 -19.13
C ILE A 509 9.97 31.69 -20.18
N ASP A 510 8.77 32.08 -19.77
CA ASP A 510 8.05 33.17 -20.41
C ASP A 510 8.82 34.49 -20.14
N GLY A 511 9.50 34.94 -21.11
CA GLY A 511 10.16 36.25 -21.13
C GLY A 511 9.39 37.21 -22.05
N ASP A 512 8.42 37.88 -21.45
CA ASP A 512 7.88 39.11 -21.99
C ASP A 512 8.99 40.18 -21.96
N SER A 513 9.38 40.68 -23.11
CA SER A 513 10.13 41.92 -23.23
C SER A 513 9.59 42.74 -24.39
N GLY A 514 8.61 43.58 -24.01
CA GLY A 514 8.32 44.79 -24.76
C GLY A 514 9.54 45.70 -24.76
N GLY A 515 9.92 46.18 -25.91
CA GLY A 515 10.95 47.18 -26.15
C GLY A 515 10.47 48.08 -27.25
N ASP A 516 9.79 49.14 -26.84
CA ASP A 516 9.67 50.39 -27.62
C ASP A 516 11.04 50.91 -27.98
N SER A 517 11.22 51.32 -29.22
CA SER A 517 12.09 52.44 -29.57
C SER A 517 11.63 53.05 -30.88
N ASP A 518 11.02 54.21 -30.73
CA ASP A 518 10.96 55.25 -31.75
C ASP A 518 12.36 55.55 -32.31
N ASP A 519 12.48 55.79 -33.60
CA ASP A 519 12.96 57.02 -34.19
C ASP A 519 13.16 56.87 -35.70
N ASP A 520 12.59 57.92 -36.41
CA ASP A 520 12.75 58.33 -37.81
C ASP A 520 12.14 57.44 -38.91
#